data_3973ad2b164bdcbaf81a20f7555f4ef9
#
_entry.id   3973ad2b164bdcbaf81a20f7555f4ef9
#
_cell.length_a   1.000
_cell.length_b   1.000
_cell.length_c   1.000
_cell.angle_alpha   90.00
_cell.angle_beta   90.00
_cell.angle_gamma   90.00
#
_symmetry.space_group_name_H-M   'P 1'
#
loop_
_entity.id
_entity.type
_entity.pdbx_description
1 polymer ?
#
loop_
_entity_poly.entity_id
_entity_poly.type
_entity_poly.pdbx_seq_one_letter_code
_entity_poly.pdbx_strand_id
1 'polypeptide(L)'
;MIGGSIIFSSHPKYPCDVIVREKSILLWFDRQVVLDTFLKNPVIASNIMRIFSDRIMQLEKRVELFSFYSIPKKIAFSLLNDFSIAENQTIYLPFSKTTWAEYLNVSRTSLSRELKIMCDQKIISMNKNEIRILQAERLETLLY
;
A
#
# COMPACT_ATOMS: atom_id res chain seq x y z
N MET A 1 -12.85 8.07 -3.88
CA MET A 1 -13.06 9.15 -4.86
C MET A 1 -12.45 8.72 -6.18
N ILE A 2 -13.19 8.81 -7.27
CA ILE A 2 -12.73 8.51 -8.63
C ILE A 2 -12.50 9.85 -9.34
N GLY A 3 -11.40 9.96 -10.11
CA GLY A 3 -11.12 11.16 -10.90
C GLY A 3 -10.54 12.37 -10.15
N GLY A 4 -10.23 12.25 -8.87
CA GLY A 4 -9.67 13.37 -8.09
C GLY A 4 -8.39 13.96 -8.70
N SER A 5 -7.49 13.12 -9.18
CA SER A 5 -6.25 13.56 -9.83
C SER A 5 -6.45 14.27 -11.15
N ILE A 6 -7.61 14.09 -11.80
CA ILE A 6 -7.91 14.67 -13.12
C ILE A 6 -8.36 16.12 -12.98
N ILE A 7 -9.03 16.46 -11.88
CA ILE A 7 -9.60 17.81 -11.65
C ILE A 7 -8.51 18.89 -11.78
N PHE A 8 -7.34 18.64 -11.21
CA PHE A 8 -6.21 19.60 -11.18
C PHE A 8 -5.14 19.30 -12.24
N SER A 9 -5.33 18.23 -13.05
CA SER A 9 -4.37 17.86 -14.08
C SER A 9 -4.44 18.80 -15.30
N SER A 10 -3.28 19.09 -15.88
CA SER A 10 -3.18 19.73 -17.20
C SER A 10 -3.72 18.86 -18.34
N HIS A 11 -3.79 17.54 -18.12
CA HIS A 11 -4.30 16.56 -19.07
C HIS A 11 -5.46 15.77 -18.45
N PRO A 12 -6.69 16.33 -18.43
CA PRO A 12 -7.82 15.76 -17.71
C PRO A 12 -8.46 14.58 -18.46
N LYS A 13 -7.71 13.50 -18.65
CA LYS A 13 -8.20 12.23 -19.24
C LYS A 13 -8.13 11.12 -18.22
N TYR A 14 -9.18 10.29 -18.18
CA TYR A 14 -9.17 9.08 -17.37
C TYR A 14 -8.17 8.08 -17.96
N PRO A 15 -7.24 7.54 -17.15
CA PRO A 15 -6.25 6.56 -17.62
C PRO A 15 -6.83 5.15 -17.80
N CYS A 16 -8.04 4.91 -17.32
CA CYS A 16 -8.71 3.62 -17.35
C CYS A 16 -10.22 3.77 -17.34
N ASP A 17 -10.93 2.74 -17.75
CA ASP A 17 -12.37 2.65 -17.64
C ASP A 17 -12.78 2.36 -16.19
N VAL A 18 -13.96 2.85 -15.81
CA VAL A 18 -14.57 2.59 -14.50
C VAL A 18 -15.79 1.71 -14.71
N ILE A 19 -15.73 0.49 -14.18
CA ILE A 19 -16.80 -0.49 -14.30
C ILE A 19 -17.45 -0.71 -12.94
N VAL A 20 -18.77 -0.47 -12.88
CA VAL A 20 -19.58 -0.75 -11.70
C VAL A 20 -19.89 -2.25 -11.65
N ARG A 21 -19.48 -2.94 -10.58
CA ARG A 21 -19.66 -4.38 -10.40
C ARG A 21 -20.94 -4.77 -9.66
N GLU A 22 -21.50 -3.85 -8.91
CA GLU A 22 -22.73 -4.05 -8.13
C GLU A 22 -23.53 -2.74 -8.07
N LYS A 23 -24.79 -2.83 -7.63
CA LYS A 23 -25.66 -1.66 -7.50
C LYS A 23 -24.99 -0.60 -6.63
N SER A 24 -24.73 0.58 -7.21
CA SER A 24 -23.99 1.66 -6.54
C SER A 24 -24.72 2.98 -6.71
N ILE A 25 -24.54 3.88 -5.74
CA ILE A 25 -24.98 5.27 -5.80
C ILE A 25 -23.73 6.12 -6.04
N LEU A 26 -23.76 6.92 -7.11
CA LEU A 26 -22.65 7.79 -7.49
C LEU A 26 -23.07 9.25 -7.31
N LEU A 27 -22.22 10.04 -6.67
CA LEU A 27 -22.32 11.48 -6.62
C LEU A 27 -21.37 12.06 -7.66
N TRP A 28 -21.93 12.84 -8.57
CA TRP A 28 -21.17 13.52 -9.61
C TRP A 28 -20.94 14.98 -9.21
N PHE A 29 -19.69 15.43 -9.36
CA PHE A 29 -19.32 16.83 -9.16
C PHE A 29 -18.69 17.38 -10.44
N ASP A 30 -19.20 18.51 -10.90
CA ASP A 30 -18.58 19.23 -12.03
C ASP A 30 -17.21 19.77 -11.63
N ARG A 31 -16.27 19.75 -12.60
CA ARG A 31 -14.89 20.21 -12.37
C ARG A 31 -14.84 21.65 -11.87
N GLN A 32 -15.62 22.54 -12.49
CA GLN A 32 -15.60 23.97 -12.14
C GLN A 32 -16.14 24.22 -10.73
N VAL A 33 -17.20 23.50 -10.35
CA VAL A 33 -17.75 23.59 -8.99
C VAL A 33 -16.73 23.17 -7.95
N VAL A 34 -15.96 22.11 -8.23
CA VAL A 34 -14.90 21.64 -7.31
C VAL A 34 -13.77 22.65 -7.21
N LEU A 35 -13.32 23.23 -8.34
CA LEU A 35 -12.27 24.24 -8.36
C LEU A 35 -12.69 25.50 -7.62
N ASP A 36 -13.89 26.01 -7.86
CA ASP A 36 -14.41 27.19 -7.18
C ASP A 36 -14.55 26.97 -5.67
N THR A 37 -14.99 25.78 -5.27
CA THR A 37 -15.12 25.41 -3.87
C THR A 37 -13.73 25.29 -3.21
N PHE A 38 -12.76 24.70 -3.90
CA PHE A 38 -11.38 24.61 -3.45
C PHE A 38 -10.78 25.98 -3.18
N LEU A 39 -10.97 26.94 -4.11
CA LEU A 39 -10.42 28.29 -3.99
C LEU A 39 -11.09 29.14 -2.90
N LYS A 40 -12.37 28.88 -2.62
CA LYS A 40 -13.18 29.70 -1.68
C LYS A 40 -13.23 29.12 -0.26
N ASN A 41 -12.85 27.86 -0.08
CA ASN A 41 -12.97 27.20 1.22
C ASN A 41 -11.64 26.54 1.67
N PRO A 42 -10.90 27.19 2.60
CA PRO A 42 -9.60 26.71 3.06
C PRO A 42 -9.66 25.31 3.71
N VAL A 43 -10.78 24.96 4.35
CA VAL A 43 -10.94 23.65 4.99
C VAL A 43 -11.05 22.55 3.93
N ILE A 44 -11.84 22.80 2.87
CA ILE A 44 -11.97 21.86 1.74
C ILE A 44 -10.63 21.76 1.00
N ALA A 45 -9.97 22.89 0.76
CA ALA A 45 -8.64 22.90 0.14
C ALA A 45 -7.64 22.06 0.93
N SER A 46 -7.55 22.27 2.25
CA SER A 46 -6.68 21.51 3.13
C SER A 46 -6.98 19.99 3.10
N ASN A 47 -8.26 19.61 3.12
CA ASN A 47 -8.66 18.22 3.07
C ASN A 47 -8.30 17.56 1.72
N ILE A 48 -8.50 18.25 0.62
CA ILE A 48 -8.13 17.76 -0.71
C ILE A 48 -6.61 17.61 -0.82
N MET A 49 -5.83 18.60 -0.36
CA MET A 49 -4.38 18.54 -0.35
C MET A 49 -3.86 17.37 0.49
N ARG A 50 -4.45 17.13 1.66
CA ARG A 50 -4.11 15.97 2.50
C ARG A 50 -4.37 14.66 1.76
N ILE A 51 -5.52 14.50 1.10
CA ILE A 51 -5.83 13.29 0.32
C ILE A 51 -4.79 13.06 -0.78
N PHE A 52 -4.35 14.12 -1.46
CA PHE A 52 -3.32 13.99 -2.48
C PHE A 52 -1.95 13.67 -1.89
N SER A 53 -1.57 14.30 -0.79
CA SER A 53 -0.32 14.01 -0.09
C SER A 53 -0.27 12.56 0.37
N ASP A 54 -1.33 12.06 1.02
CA ASP A 54 -1.43 10.67 1.44
C ASP A 54 -1.32 9.71 0.24
N ARG A 55 -1.93 10.09 -0.91
CA ARG A 55 -1.85 9.29 -2.12
C ARG A 55 -0.44 9.27 -2.73
N ILE A 56 0.25 10.39 -2.73
CA ILE A 56 1.64 10.49 -3.18
C ILE A 56 2.52 9.61 -2.30
N MET A 57 2.43 9.72 -0.97
CA MET A 57 3.17 8.88 -0.03
C MET A 57 2.93 7.38 -0.26
N GLN A 58 1.68 6.98 -0.53
CA GLN A 58 1.37 5.59 -0.87
C GLN A 58 2.01 5.14 -2.19
N LEU A 59 2.02 6.01 -3.21
CA LEU A 59 2.65 5.70 -4.49
C LEU A 59 4.18 5.62 -4.37
N GLU A 60 4.82 6.51 -3.60
CA GLU A 60 6.25 6.47 -3.32
C GLU A 60 6.65 5.15 -2.65
N LYS A 61 5.93 4.72 -1.60
CA LYS A 61 6.12 3.40 -0.98
C LYS A 61 5.98 2.25 -1.99
N ARG A 62 5.02 2.33 -2.91
CA ARG A 62 4.84 1.31 -3.94
C ARG A 62 6.01 1.29 -4.94
N VAL A 63 6.50 2.44 -5.34
CA VAL A 63 7.67 2.55 -6.22
C VAL A 63 8.90 1.96 -5.52
N GLU A 64 9.13 2.29 -4.25
CA GLU A 64 10.21 1.74 -3.46
C GLU A 64 10.09 0.20 -3.32
N LEU A 65 8.91 -0.31 -2.96
CA LEU A 65 8.66 -1.75 -2.90
C LEU A 65 8.98 -2.46 -4.22
N PHE A 66 8.63 -1.86 -5.35
CA PHE A 66 8.89 -2.46 -6.67
C PHE A 66 10.34 -2.34 -7.11
N SER A 67 11.12 -1.42 -6.56
CA SER A 67 12.55 -1.32 -6.83
C SER A 67 13.36 -2.49 -6.26
N PHE A 68 12.84 -3.20 -5.26
CA PHE A 68 13.51 -4.37 -4.72
C PHE A 68 13.40 -5.58 -5.66
N TYR A 69 14.54 -6.15 -6.03
CA TYR A 69 14.59 -7.36 -6.88
C TYR A 69 14.35 -8.64 -6.09
N SER A 70 14.71 -8.69 -4.80
CA SER A 70 14.61 -9.91 -3.99
C SER A 70 13.32 -9.95 -3.17
N ILE A 71 12.74 -11.14 -3.06
CA ILE A 71 11.52 -11.38 -2.28
C ILE A 71 11.75 -11.12 -0.79
N PRO A 72 12.87 -11.54 -0.16
CA PRO A 72 13.17 -11.21 1.23
C PRO A 72 13.13 -9.71 1.51
N LYS A 73 13.72 -8.88 0.65
CA LYS A 73 13.67 -7.40 0.77
C LYS A 73 12.25 -6.88 0.74
N LYS A 74 11.41 -7.37 -0.20
CA LYS A 74 10.00 -6.99 -0.30
C LYS A 74 9.21 -7.37 0.95
N ILE A 75 9.46 -8.56 1.50
CA ILE A 75 8.82 -9.01 2.75
C ILE A 75 9.27 -8.13 3.91
N ALA A 76 10.58 -7.91 4.06
CA ALA A 76 11.13 -7.07 5.11
C ALA A 76 10.57 -5.64 5.05
N PHE A 77 10.55 -5.04 3.86
CA PHE A 77 9.97 -3.72 3.64
C PHE A 77 8.51 -3.65 4.06
N SER A 78 7.69 -4.62 3.63
CA SER A 78 6.28 -4.66 3.99
C SER A 78 6.08 -4.81 5.50
N LEU A 79 6.83 -5.71 6.17
CA LEU A 79 6.71 -5.91 7.61
C LEU A 79 7.12 -4.67 8.42
N LEU A 80 8.18 -3.98 8.04
CA LEU A 80 8.71 -2.83 8.77
C LEU A 80 7.93 -1.53 8.48
N ASN A 81 7.54 -1.30 7.22
CA ASN A 81 6.98 -0.02 6.80
C ASN A 81 5.45 -0.01 6.69
N ASP A 82 4.82 -1.11 6.27
CA ASP A 82 3.36 -1.15 6.12
C ASP A 82 2.69 -1.47 7.45
N PHE A 83 3.31 -2.35 8.24
CA PHE A 83 2.77 -2.77 9.53
C PHE A 83 3.46 -2.11 10.72
N SER A 84 4.58 -1.40 10.49
CA SER A 84 5.36 -0.70 11.54
C SER A 84 5.64 -1.59 12.75
N ILE A 85 6.05 -2.83 12.50
CA ILE A 85 6.20 -3.84 13.55
C ILE A 85 7.55 -3.69 14.25
N ALA A 86 7.52 -3.57 15.56
CA ALA A 86 8.71 -3.66 16.40
C ALA A 86 9.06 -5.12 16.73
N GLU A 87 10.27 -5.33 17.23
CA GLU A 87 10.73 -6.64 17.69
C GLU A 87 9.81 -7.22 18.76
N ASN A 88 9.58 -8.53 18.69
CA ASN A 88 8.67 -9.29 19.58
C ASN A 88 7.18 -8.93 19.49
N GLN A 89 6.78 -8.02 18.60
CA GLN A 89 5.37 -7.78 18.33
C GLN A 89 4.80 -8.86 17.39
N THR A 90 3.55 -9.20 17.65
CA THR A 90 2.76 -10.09 16.81
C THR A 90 1.71 -9.28 16.08
N ILE A 91 1.62 -9.47 14.78
CA ILE A 91 0.54 -8.89 13.98
C ILE A 91 -0.33 -9.98 13.37
N TYR A 92 -1.56 -9.63 13.14
CA TYR A 92 -2.47 -10.40 12.31
C TYR A 92 -2.54 -9.76 10.93
N LEU A 93 -2.12 -10.51 9.90
CA LEU A 93 -2.29 -10.05 8.53
C LEU A 93 -3.79 -9.90 8.24
N PRO A 94 -4.25 -8.70 7.84
CA PRO A 94 -5.67 -8.45 7.58
C PRO A 94 -6.14 -9.06 6.24
N PHE A 95 -5.27 -9.80 5.56
CA PHE A 95 -5.51 -10.37 4.24
C PHE A 95 -4.84 -11.74 4.09
N SER A 96 -5.20 -12.43 3.01
CA SER A 96 -4.63 -13.74 2.68
C SER A 96 -3.20 -13.63 2.15
N LYS A 97 -2.43 -14.73 2.22
CA LYS A 97 -1.11 -14.80 1.56
C LYS A 97 -1.17 -14.55 0.04
N THR A 98 -2.30 -14.87 -0.60
CA THR A 98 -2.51 -14.59 -2.02
C THR A 98 -2.56 -13.09 -2.26
N THR A 99 -3.36 -12.36 -1.49
CA THR A 99 -3.46 -10.90 -1.57
C THR A 99 -2.13 -10.23 -1.24
N TRP A 100 -1.38 -10.77 -0.26
CA TRP A 100 -0.05 -10.24 0.06
C TRP A 100 0.96 -10.48 -1.07
N ALA A 101 0.93 -11.66 -1.71
CA ALA A 101 1.77 -11.94 -2.87
C ALA A 101 1.48 -11.00 -4.05
N GLU A 102 0.20 -10.73 -4.32
CA GLU A 102 -0.23 -9.73 -5.32
C GLU A 102 0.28 -8.33 -4.96
N TYR A 103 0.17 -7.94 -3.68
CA TYR A 103 0.68 -6.66 -3.19
C TYR A 103 2.20 -6.52 -3.42
N LEU A 104 2.97 -7.57 -3.10
CA LEU A 104 4.42 -7.62 -3.28
C LEU A 104 4.86 -7.83 -4.75
N ASN A 105 3.90 -8.05 -5.65
CA ASN A 105 4.13 -8.42 -7.05
C ASN A 105 5.07 -9.62 -7.19
N VAL A 106 4.70 -10.73 -6.52
CA VAL A 106 5.39 -12.02 -6.55
C VAL A 106 4.40 -13.17 -6.63
N SER A 107 4.86 -14.37 -7.00
CA SER A 107 3.97 -15.54 -6.96
C SER A 107 3.69 -15.96 -5.51
N ARG A 108 2.47 -16.46 -5.23
CA ARG A 108 2.10 -17.00 -3.92
C ARG A 108 3.05 -18.11 -3.45
N THR A 109 3.48 -18.95 -4.38
CA THR A 109 4.41 -20.06 -4.10
C THR A 109 5.79 -19.55 -3.69
N SER A 110 6.32 -18.55 -4.40
CA SER A 110 7.59 -17.91 -4.06
C SER A 110 7.53 -17.19 -2.72
N LEU A 111 6.46 -16.45 -2.44
CA LEU A 111 6.24 -15.84 -1.14
C LEU A 111 6.21 -16.87 -0.02
N SER A 112 5.44 -17.97 -0.18
CA SER A 112 5.32 -19.00 0.85
C SER A 112 6.64 -19.72 1.12
N ARG A 113 7.46 -19.96 0.08
CA ARG A 113 8.79 -20.55 0.22
C ARG A 113 9.71 -19.63 1.00
N GLU A 114 9.72 -18.35 0.67
CA GLU A 114 10.60 -17.36 1.32
C GLU A 114 10.22 -17.15 2.79
N LEU A 115 8.92 -17.05 3.09
CA LEU A 115 8.44 -16.96 4.46
C LEU A 115 8.87 -18.19 5.29
N LYS A 116 8.86 -19.39 4.69
CA LYS A 116 9.36 -20.59 5.36
C LYS A 116 10.85 -20.48 5.66
N ILE A 117 11.67 -20.05 4.70
CA ILE A 117 13.11 -19.82 4.89
C ILE A 117 13.35 -18.84 6.04
N MET A 118 12.64 -17.71 6.06
CA MET A 118 12.77 -16.73 7.14
C MET A 118 12.34 -17.27 8.51
N CYS A 119 11.34 -18.17 8.55
CA CYS A 119 10.97 -18.89 9.77
C CYS A 119 12.05 -19.88 10.22
N ASP A 120 12.61 -20.68 9.31
CA ASP A 120 13.67 -21.65 9.59
C ASP A 120 14.94 -20.94 10.10
N GLN A 121 15.21 -19.73 9.58
CA GLN A 121 16.30 -18.86 10.04
C GLN A 121 15.99 -18.10 11.35
N LYS A 122 14.79 -18.26 11.91
CA LYS A 122 14.33 -17.58 13.12
C LYS A 122 14.35 -16.04 13.04
N ILE A 123 14.21 -15.49 11.85
CA ILE A 123 14.04 -14.04 11.64
C ILE A 123 12.62 -13.62 12.03
N ILE A 124 11.65 -14.45 11.61
CA ILE A 124 10.23 -14.32 11.95
C ILE A 124 9.69 -15.66 12.46
N SER A 125 8.55 -15.63 13.12
CA SER A 125 7.70 -16.83 13.28
C SER A 125 6.35 -16.55 12.66
N MET A 126 5.72 -17.58 12.08
CA MET A 126 4.43 -17.46 11.43
C MET A 126 3.53 -18.63 11.80
N ASN A 127 2.30 -18.30 12.22
CA ASN A 127 1.22 -19.27 12.45
C ASN A 127 -0.04 -18.78 11.74
N LYS A 128 -0.44 -19.46 10.66
CA LYS A 128 -1.55 -19.03 9.77
C LYS A 128 -1.35 -17.59 9.28
N ASN A 129 -2.10 -16.64 9.83
CA ASN A 129 -2.03 -15.23 9.51
C ASN A 129 -1.35 -14.38 10.62
N GLU A 130 -0.84 -15.02 11.66
CA GLU A 130 -0.02 -14.35 12.67
C GLU A 130 1.44 -14.33 12.24
N ILE A 131 2.06 -13.17 12.31
CA ILE A 131 3.51 -13.01 12.11
C ILE A 131 4.09 -12.30 13.33
N ARG A 132 5.19 -12.85 13.84
CA ARG A 132 5.99 -12.24 14.89
C ARG A 132 7.40 -12.03 14.41
N ILE A 133 7.94 -10.84 14.57
CA ILE A 133 9.36 -10.56 14.31
C ILE A 133 10.17 -11.04 15.50
N LEU A 134 11.15 -11.89 15.24
CA LEU A 134 12.05 -12.45 16.26
C LEU A 134 13.40 -11.72 16.27
N GLN A 135 13.82 -11.17 15.13
CA GLN A 135 15.11 -10.49 14.99
C GLN A 135 14.94 -9.28 14.05
N ALA A 136 14.62 -8.12 14.63
CA ALA A 136 14.34 -6.89 13.87
C ALA A 136 15.58 -6.41 13.11
N GLU A 137 16.76 -6.43 13.74
CA GLU A 137 18.03 -6.01 13.11
C GLU A 137 18.36 -6.81 11.85
N ARG A 138 18.09 -8.14 11.86
CA ARG A 138 18.28 -8.96 10.66
C ARG A 138 17.29 -8.65 9.56
N LEU A 139 16.06 -8.28 9.94
CA LEU A 139 15.05 -7.89 8.97
C LEU A 139 15.43 -6.53 8.33
N GLU A 140 15.93 -5.59 9.12
CA GLU A 140 16.44 -4.30 8.63
C GLU A 140 17.67 -4.49 7.71
N THR A 141 18.61 -5.36 8.11
CA THR A 141 19.80 -5.67 7.30
C THR A 141 19.44 -6.23 5.91
N LEU A 142 18.28 -6.88 5.77
CA LEU A 142 17.81 -7.35 4.47
C LEU A 142 17.46 -6.20 3.51
N LEU A 143 17.19 -5.00 4.00
CA LEU A 143 16.84 -3.86 3.15
C LEU A 143 18.05 -3.21 2.48
N TYR A 144 19.21 -3.32 3.09
CA TYR A 144 20.48 -2.76 2.60
C TYR A 144 21.37 -3.86 2.02
#